data_ef7e33c567e1d07b6530a5aab51dd927
#
_entry.id   ef7e33c567e1d07b6530a5aab51dd927
#
_cell.length_a   1.000
_cell.length_b   1.000
_cell.length_c   1.000
_cell.angle_alpha   90.00
_cell.angle_beta   90.00
_cell.angle_gamma   90.00
#
_symmetry.space_group_name_H-M   'P 1'
#
loop_
_entity.id
_entity.type
_entity.pdbx_description
1 polymer ?
#
loop_
_entity_poly.entity_id
_entity_poly.type
_entity_poly.pdbx_seq_one_letter_code
_entity_poly.pdbx_strand_id
1 'polypeptide(L)'
;MYSRLVIFKVGSGKHSTIEGLVDEFDDLYRAQKGFRHVFIIGDEASGEYGSFSVWESKEDAEAANVVIAPWLQQALTSLLQGPPERWGFEVLEPERNDT
;
A
#
# COMPACT_ATOMS: atom_id res chain seq x y z
N MET A 1 -8.90 -13.83 -4.39
CA MET A 1 -7.94 -12.86 -3.82
C MET A 1 -8.45 -11.43 -3.99
N TYR A 2 -8.00 -10.57 -3.15
CA TYR A 2 -8.41 -9.17 -3.14
C TYR A 2 -7.19 -8.26 -3.18
N SER A 3 -7.28 -7.14 -3.87
CA SER A 3 -6.18 -6.18 -3.95
C SER A 3 -6.60 -4.82 -3.41
N ARG A 4 -5.60 -4.06 -2.94
CA ARG A 4 -5.81 -2.70 -2.46
C ARG A 4 -4.73 -1.79 -3.00
N LEU A 5 -5.17 -0.67 -3.54
CA LEU A 5 -4.28 0.40 -4.00
C LEU A 5 -4.43 1.59 -3.05
N VAL A 6 -3.32 2.07 -2.53
CA VAL A 6 -3.30 3.26 -1.68
C VAL A 6 -2.33 4.25 -2.32
N ILE A 7 -2.78 5.49 -2.53
CA ILE A 7 -1.93 6.54 -3.08
C ILE A 7 -1.99 7.75 -2.14
N PHE A 8 -0.82 8.31 -1.85
CA PHE A 8 -0.73 9.53 -1.06
C PHE A 8 0.27 10.48 -1.71
N LYS A 9 0.13 11.77 -1.43
CA LYS A 9 0.97 12.82 -1.99
C LYS A 9 1.78 13.48 -0.91
N VAL A 10 3.08 13.61 -1.15
CA VAL A 10 4.01 14.26 -0.21
C VAL A 10 4.80 15.38 -0.88
N GLY A 11 4.55 15.63 -2.17
CA GLY A 11 5.29 16.62 -2.94
C GLY A 11 6.66 16.14 -3.38
N SER A 12 7.28 16.93 -4.26
CA SER A 12 8.60 16.58 -4.80
C SER A 12 9.69 16.72 -3.74
N GLY A 13 10.81 16.04 -3.96
CA GLY A 13 11.98 16.14 -3.08
C GLY A 13 11.91 15.29 -1.83
N LYS A 14 10.94 14.38 -1.72
CA LYS A 14 10.77 13.52 -0.53
C LYS A 14 11.13 12.06 -0.79
N HIS A 15 11.70 11.75 -1.94
CA HIS A 15 11.98 10.38 -2.33
C HIS A 15 12.82 9.62 -1.30
N SER A 16 13.92 10.20 -0.85
CA SER A 16 14.79 9.53 0.10
C SER A 16 14.12 9.33 1.47
N THR A 17 13.24 10.25 1.87
CA THR A 17 12.47 10.12 3.10
C THR A 17 11.52 8.93 3.01
N ILE A 18 10.79 8.82 1.90
CA ILE A 18 9.87 7.70 1.69
C ILE A 18 10.65 6.38 1.58
N GLU A 19 11.75 6.39 0.83
CA GLU A 19 12.61 5.21 0.68
C GLU A 19 13.10 4.69 2.03
N GLY A 20 13.40 5.60 2.95
CA GLY A 20 13.79 5.23 4.32
C GLY A 20 12.71 4.55 5.13
N LEU A 21 11.45 4.63 4.71
CA LEU A 21 10.32 4.01 5.40
C LEU A 21 9.87 2.69 4.76
N VAL A 22 10.45 2.32 3.61
CA VAL A 22 9.98 1.15 2.84
C VAL A 22 10.06 -0.15 3.65
N ASP A 23 11.15 -0.35 4.38
CA ASP A 23 11.30 -1.58 5.16
C ASP A 23 10.26 -1.70 6.26
N GLU A 24 9.93 -0.59 6.92
CA GLU A 24 8.90 -0.57 7.95
C GLU A 24 7.52 -0.83 7.35
N PHE A 25 7.24 -0.27 6.18
CA PHE A 25 6.01 -0.55 5.44
C PHE A 25 5.91 -2.03 5.12
N ASP A 26 6.96 -2.59 4.56
CA ASP A 26 6.99 -3.99 4.16
C ASP A 26 6.75 -4.91 5.36
N ASP A 27 7.44 -4.68 6.46
CA ASP A 27 7.29 -5.46 7.67
C ASP A 27 5.87 -5.39 8.22
N LEU A 28 5.27 -4.22 8.22
CA LEU A 28 3.92 -4.01 8.71
C LEU A 28 2.89 -4.80 7.88
N TYR A 29 3.03 -4.76 6.56
CA TYR A 29 2.13 -5.49 5.68
C TYR A 29 2.28 -6.98 5.86
N ARG A 30 3.52 -7.48 5.93
CA ARG A 30 3.80 -8.91 6.06
C ARG A 30 3.30 -9.50 7.37
N ALA A 31 3.16 -8.69 8.40
CA ALA A 31 2.67 -9.14 9.70
C ALA A 31 1.16 -9.36 9.71
N GLN A 32 0.43 -8.94 8.70
CA GLN A 32 -1.01 -9.02 8.69
C GLN A 32 -1.52 -10.36 8.16
N LYS A 33 -2.59 -10.85 8.76
CA LYS A 33 -3.24 -12.09 8.32
C LYS A 33 -3.71 -11.96 6.87
N GLY A 34 -3.49 -13.01 6.11
CA GLY A 34 -3.94 -13.07 4.72
C GLY A 34 -3.08 -12.31 3.73
N PHE A 35 -1.96 -11.75 4.19
CA PHE A 35 -1.04 -11.05 3.30
C PHE A 35 -0.47 -11.99 2.25
N ARG A 36 -0.46 -11.53 0.99
CA ARG A 36 0.13 -12.28 -0.13
C ARG A 36 1.32 -11.54 -0.72
N HIS A 37 1.15 -10.27 -1.06
CA HIS A 37 2.20 -9.49 -1.69
C HIS A 37 1.96 -8.00 -1.54
N VAL A 38 3.04 -7.22 -1.57
CA VAL A 38 2.96 -5.75 -1.62
C VAL A 38 4.05 -5.20 -2.51
N PHE A 39 3.66 -4.21 -3.32
CA PHE A 39 4.60 -3.35 -4.04
C PHE A 39 4.48 -1.96 -3.44
N ILE A 40 5.61 -1.39 -3.06
CA ILE A 40 5.66 0.02 -2.68
C ILE A 40 6.04 0.76 -3.96
N ILE A 41 5.22 1.74 -4.32
CA ILE A 41 5.33 2.43 -5.60
C ILE A 41 5.48 3.93 -5.39
N GLY A 42 6.04 4.61 -6.37
CA GLY A 42 6.19 6.05 -6.25
C GLY A 42 6.71 6.71 -7.51
N ASP A 43 6.49 8.02 -7.57
CA ASP A 43 6.96 8.89 -8.63
C ASP A 43 7.50 10.17 -8.01
N GLU A 44 8.81 10.37 -8.09
CA GLU A 44 9.47 11.52 -7.49
C GLU A 44 9.00 12.83 -8.10
N ALA A 45 8.77 12.86 -9.41
CA ALA A 45 8.38 14.08 -10.10
C ALA A 45 7.03 14.62 -9.63
N SER A 46 6.06 13.75 -9.45
CA SER A 46 4.71 14.14 -8.98
C SER A 46 4.61 14.19 -7.47
N GLY A 47 5.52 13.54 -6.76
CA GLY A 47 5.44 13.40 -5.31
C GLY A 47 4.36 12.45 -4.85
N GLU A 48 3.90 11.58 -5.74
CA GLU A 48 2.90 10.56 -5.42
C GLU A 48 3.57 9.24 -5.10
N TYR A 49 3.15 8.62 -4.00
CA TYR A 49 3.67 7.34 -3.53
C TYR A 49 2.51 6.48 -3.05
N GLY A 50 2.76 5.20 -2.89
CA GLY A 50 1.72 4.35 -2.38
C GLY A 50 2.11 2.90 -2.30
N SER A 51 1.09 2.07 -2.19
CA SER A 51 1.25 0.63 -2.15
C SER A 51 0.17 -0.05 -2.96
N PHE A 52 0.55 -1.13 -3.62
CA PHE A 52 -0.37 -2.07 -4.21
C PHE A 52 -0.19 -3.40 -3.49
N SER A 53 -1.24 -3.87 -2.83
CA SER A 53 -1.15 -5.07 -2.00
C SER A 53 -2.20 -6.10 -2.41
N VAL A 54 -1.85 -7.38 -2.20
CA VAL A 54 -2.73 -8.51 -2.53
C VAL A 54 -2.94 -9.34 -1.27
N TRP A 55 -4.18 -9.76 -1.06
CA TRP A 55 -4.66 -10.43 0.15
C TRP A 55 -5.47 -11.66 -0.20
N GLU A 56 -5.54 -12.62 0.74
CA GLU A 56 -6.34 -13.83 0.56
C GLU A 56 -7.82 -13.51 0.34
N SER A 57 -8.34 -12.50 1.05
CA SER A 57 -9.75 -12.13 0.99
C SER A 57 -9.92 -10.65 1.22
N LYS A 58 -11.10 -10.15 0.87
CA LYS A 58 -11.49 -8.76 1.16
C LYS A 58 -11.49 -8.50 2.66
N GLU A 59 -11.97 -9.46 3.45
CA GLU A 59 -12.02 -9.34 4.90
C GLU A 59 -10.63 -9.17 5.50
N ASP A 60 -9.66 -9.93 4.99
CA ASP A 60 -8.27 -9.80 5.44
C ASP A 60 -7.70 -8.44 5.08
N ALA A 61 -7.98 -7.96 3.87
CA ALA A 61 -7.54 -6.63 3.42
C ALA A 61 -8.14 -5.52 4.31
N GLU A 62 -9.41 -5.62 4.63
CA GLU A 62 -10.09 -4.65 5.48
C GLU A 62 -9.55 -4.66 6.91
N ALA A 63 -9.33 -5.84 7.47
CA ALA A 63 -8.76 -6.00 8.80
C ALA A 63 -7.34 -5.41 8.85
N ALA A 64 -6.54 -5.67 7.82
CA ALA A 64 -5.19 -5.11 7.72
C ALA A 64 -5.24 -3.59 7.64
N ASN A 65 -6.18 -3.02 6.93
CA ASN A 65 -6.31 -1.57 6.78
C ASN A 65 -6.56 -0.88 8.13
N VAL A 66 -7.26 -1.53 9.05
CA VAL A 66 -7.50 -1.00 10.40
C VAL A 66 -6.18 -0.74 11.14
N VAL A 67 -5.17 -1.57 10.87
CA VAL A 67 -3.83 -1.44 11.46
C VAL A 67 -2.96 -0.51 10.63
N ILE A 68 -2.95 -0.69 9.31
CA ILE A 68 -2.02 -0.01 8.41
C ILE A 68 -2.37 1.48 8.24
N ALA A 69 -3.65 1.81 8.10
CA ALA A 69 -4.05 3.19 7.83
C ALA A 69 -3.64 4.17 8.95
N PRO A 70 -3.89 3.87 10.24
CA PRO A 70 -3.42 4.76 11.31
C PRO A 70 -1.90 4.90 11.36
N TRP A 71 -1.19 3.80 11.12
CA TRP A 71 0.28 3.82 11.11
C TRP A 71 0.79 4.71 9.98
N LEU A 72 0.22 4.55 8.77
CA LEU A 72 0.58 5.36 7.61
C LEU A 72 0.33 6.84 7.88
N GLN A 73 -0.84 7.15 8.41
CA GLN A 73 -1.22 8.53 8.72
C GLN A 73 -0.24 9.15 9.71
N GLN A 74 0.15 8.41 10.75
CA GLN A 74 1.06 8.88 11.77
C GLN A 74 2.48 9.03 11.23
N ALA A 75 2.96 8.03 10.48
CA ALA A 75 4.32 8.05 9.94
C ALA A 75 4.53 9.20 8.94
N LEU A 76 3.48 9.60 8.23
CA LEU A 76 3.56 10.60 7.17
C LEU A 76 2.89 11.93 7.53
N THR A 77 2.45 12.11 8.77
CA THR A 77 1.66 13.28 9.19
C THR A 77 2.24 14.61 8.74
N SER A 78 3.56 14.79 8.86
CA SER A 78 4.22 16.04 8.50
C SER A 78 4.47 16.20 6.99
N LEU A 79 4.26 15.13 6.22
CA LEU A 79 4.57 15.10 4.80
C LEU A 79 3.32 15.11 3.91
N LEU A 80 2.20 14.61 4.40
CA LEU A 80 1.00 14.45 3.60
C LEU A 80 0.42 15.80 3.14
N GLN A 81 0.11 15.89 1.86
CA GLN A 81 -0.54 17.05 1.24
C GLN A 81 -2.04 16.84 1.09
N GLY A 82 -2.61 15.97 1.88
CA GLY A 82 -4.02 15.63 1.86
C GLY A 82 -4.22 14.21 2.33
N PRO A 83 -5.47 13.75 2.46
CA PRO A 83 -5.73 12.38 2.88
C PRO A 83 -5.31 11.39 1.81
N PRO A 84 -4.77 10.22 2.20
CA PRO A 84 -4.50 9.15 1.25
C PRO A 84 -5.78 8.69 0.56
N GLU A 85 -5.67 8.32 -0.70
CA GLU A 85 -6.76 7.74 -1.47
C GLU A 85 -6.61 6.23 -1.51
N ARG A 86 -7.73 5.51 -1.43
CA ARG A 86 -7.74 4.05 -1.35
C ARG A 86 -8.74 3.46 -2.31
N TRP A 87 -8.31 2.40 -2.98
CA TRP A 87 -9.17 1.62 -3.86
C TRP A 87 -9.01 0.15 -3.53
N GLY A 88 -10.08 -0.61 -3.70
CA GLY A 88 -10.03 -2.05 -3.53
C GLY A 88 -10.65 -2.75 -4.72
N PHE A 89 -10.02 -3.86 -5.13
CA PHE A 89 -10.46 -4.60 -6.30
C PHE A 89 -10.28 -6.09 -6.08
N GLU A 90 -11.27 -6.85 -6.52
CA GLU A 90 -11.11 -8.29 -6.59
C GLU A 90 -10.07 -8.63 -7.65
N VAL A 91 -9.23 -9.61 -7.37
CA VAL A 91 -8.23 -10.07 -8.34
C VAL A 91 -8.87 -11.11 -9.22
N LEU A 92 -8.88 -10.84 -10.53
CA LEU A 92 -9.41 -11.76 -11.54
C LEU A 92 -8.25 -12.51 -12.17
N GLU A 93 -8.09 -13.77 -11.76
CA GLU A 93 -7.03 -14.61 -12.29
C GLU A 93 -7.56 -15.38 -13.50
N PRO A 94 -6.89 -15.31 -14.66
CA PRO A 94 -7.28 -16.12 -15.78
C PRO A 94 -7.05 -17.60 -15.49
N GLU A 95 -7.99 -18.44 -15.91
CA GLU A 95 -7.79 -19.87 -15.86
C GLU A 95 -6.93 -20.25 -17.06
N ARG A 96 -5.75 -20.74 -16.80
CA ARG A 96 -4.81 -21.10 -17.86
C ARG A 96 -4.40 -22.55 -17.72
N ASN A 97 -4.57 -23.27 -18.83
CA ASN A 97 -4.15 -24.66 -18.94
C ASN A 97 -3.03 -24.81 -19.98
N ASP A 98 -2.27 -23.79 -20.16
CA ASP A 98 -1.17 -23.74 -21.12
C ASP A 98 0.12 -24.28 -20.50
N THR A 99 0.05 -25.47 -20.06
CA THR A 99 1.23 -26.15 -19.51
C THR A 99 2.11 -26.72 -20.60
#